data_de9330617db17a5a4b022c9aa4f14298
#
_entry.id   de9330617db17a5a4b022c9aa4f14298
#
_cell.length_a   1.000
_cell.length_b   1.000
_cell.length_c   1.000
_cell.angle_alpha   90.00
_cell.angle_beta   90.00
_cell.angle_gamma   90.00
#
_symmetry.space_group_name_H-M   'P 1'
#
loop_
_entity.id
_entity.type
_entity.pdbx_description
1 polymer ?
#
loop_
_entity_poly.entity_id
_entity_poly.type
_entity_poly.pdbx_seq_one_letter_code
_entity_poly.pdbx_strand_id
1 'polypeptide(L)'
;MDPFLRAAIDEAKKGLAEGGLPIGSVLVRGGQVIGRGHNRRVQNGDPMAHAEIDCLTNAGRQKTYADTVLYSTLMPCYLCTGAAVQFGVPKVIVGESVNFPGGEARWGKSPAFMRANGIELIDLRDPECIEMMRDFIEKNPKLWNEDIGVD
;
A
#
# COMPACT_ATOMS: atom_id res chain seq x y z
N MET A 1 -5.62 6.01 17.38
CA MET A 1 -5.51 5.63 15.95
C MET A 1 -4.89 6.79 15.19
N ASP A 2 -3.87 6.51 14.41
CA ASP A 2 -3.26 7.48 13.51
C ASP A 2 -4.31 7.93 12.47
N PRO A 3 -4.62 9.22 12.34
CA PRO A 3 -5.67 9.70 11.45
C PRO A 3 -5.35 9.44 9.97
N PHE A 4 -4.08 9.33 9.60
CA PHE A 4 -3.69 9.05 8.22
C PHE A 4 -3.82 7.56 7.91
N LEU A 5 -3.56 6.68 8.88
CA LEU A 5 -3.90 5.27 8.73
C LEU A 5 -5.42 5.11 8.59
N ARG A 6 -6.20 5.83 9.37
CA ARG A 6 -7.67 5.83 9.22
C ARG A 6 -8.08 6.24 7.81
N ALA A 7 -7.48 7.27 7.25
CA ALA A 7 -7.76 7.69 5.87
C ALA A 7 -7.42 6.59 4.86
N ALA A 8 -6.29 5.90 5.06
CA ALA A 8 -5.91 4.77 4.20
C ALA A 8 -6.91 3.60 4.33
N ILE A 9 -7.37 3.31 5.54
CA ILE A 9 -8.40 2.27 5.77
C ILE A 9 -9.71 2.65 5.08
N ASP A 10 -10.10 3.92 5.13
CA ASP A 10 -11.31 4.40 4.45
C ASP A 10 -11.21 4.19 2.94
N GLU A 11 -10.03 4.44 2.35
CA GLU A 11 -9.77 4.14 0.93
C GLU A 11 -9.87 2.63 0.66
N ALA A 12 -9.32 1.80 1.52
CA ALA A 12 -9.41 0.34 1.38
C ALA A 12 -10.87 -0.14 1.37
N LYS A 13 -11.70 0.43 2.24
CA LYS A 13 -13.12 0.10 2.32
C LYS A 13 -13.88 0.55 1.07
N LYS A 14 -13.53 1.68 0.48
CA LYS A 14 -14.10 2.09 -0.82
C LYS A 14 -13.79 1.06 -1.90
N GLY A 15 -12.55 0.63 -1.99
CA GLY A 15 -12.15 -0.40 -2.95
C GLY A 15 -12.90 -1.70 -2.77
N LEU A 16 -13.06 -2.14 -1.52
CA LEU A 16 -13.82 -3.34 -1.20
C LEU A 16 -15.28 -3.21 -1.64
N ALA A 17 -15.91 -2.07 -1.38
CA ALA A 17 -17.30 -1.80 -1.78
C ALA A 17 -17.48 -1.79 -3.30
N GLU A 18 -16.42 -1.48 -4.06
CA GLU A 18 -16.41 -1.50 -5.52
C GLU A 18 -16.14 -2.88 -6.11
N GLY A 19 -15.90 -3.88 -5.29
CA GLY A 19 -15.59 -5.24 -5.71
C GLY A 19 -14.10 -5.53 -5.88
N GLY A 20 -13.22 -4.62 -5.45
CA GLY A 20 -11.77 -4.78 -5.52
C GLY A 20 -11.15 -5.20 -4.20
N LEU A 21 -9.81 -5.22 -4.18
CA LEU A 21 -9.03 -5.58 -2.98
C LEU A 21 -9.08 -4.44 -1.95
N PRO A 22 -9.22 -4.76 -0.65
CA PRO A 22 -9.28 -3.76 0.41
C PRO A 22 -7.88 -3.27 0.81
N ILE A 23 -7.22 -2.57 -0.10
CA ILE A 23 -5.92 -1.95 0.13
C ILE A 23 -6.03 -0.47 -0.19
N GLY A 24 -5.66 0.38 0.75
CA GLY A 24 -5.74 1.82 0.64
C GLY A 24 -4.42 2.48 0.97
N SER A 25 -4.20 3.67 0.43
CA SER A 25 -2.96 4.42 0.60
C SER A 25 -3.22 5.92 0.62
N VAL A 26 -2.46 6.65 1.42
CA VAL A 26 -2.45 8.11 1.40
C VAL A 26 -1.01 8.62 1.45
N LEU A 27 -0.78 9.73 0.78
CA LEU A 27 0.51 10.45 0.79
C LEU A 27 0.32 11.73 1.61
N VAL A 28 1.20 11.95 2.58
CA VAL A 28 1.08 13.05 3.55
C VAL A 28 2.28 13.96 3.43
N ARG A 29 2.03 15.26 3.44
CA ARG A 29 3.05 16.32 3.54
C ARG A 29 2.59 17.36 4.55
N GLY A 30 3.46 17.67 5.52
CA GLY A 30 3.17 18.71 6.50
C GLY A 30 1.86 18.50 7.27
N GLY A 31 1.53 17.25 7.61
CA GLY A 31 0.31 16.93 8.32
C GLY A 31 -0.96 16.96 7.47
N GLN A 32 -0.83 17.02 6.15
CA GLN A 32 -1.99 17.04 5.24
C GLN A 32 -1.90 15.94 4.20
N VAL A 33 -3.05 15.33 3.89
CA VAL A 33 -3.15 14.35 2.80
C VAL A 33 -3.10 15.09 1.46
N ILE A 34 -2.06 14.80 0.65
CA ILE A 34 -1.89 15.41 -0.68
C ILE A 34 -2.26 14.44 -1.81
N GLY A 35 -2.47 13.17 -1.50
CA GLY A 35 -2.93 12.17 -2.43
C GLY A 35 -3.52 10.99 -1.70
N ARG A 36 -4.52 10.34 -2.31
CA ARG A 36 -5.14 9.16 -1.75
C ARG A 36 -5.61 8.24 -2.85
N GLY A 37 -5.61 6.95 -2.58
CA GLY A 37 -6.02 5.96 -3.56
C GLY A 37 -6.28 4.61 -2.92
N HIS A 38 -6.81 3.70 -3.74
CA HIS A 38 -7.03 2.32 -3.34
C HIS A 38 -6.80 1.40 -4.53
N ASN A 39 -6.62 0.12 -4.27
CA ASN A 39 -6.38 -0.87 -5.31
C ASN A 39 -7.57 -0.90 -6.27
N ARG A 40 -7.29 -0.74 -7.58
CA ARG A 40 -8.30 -0.70 -8.66
C ARG A 40 -8.01 -1.74 -9.74
N ARG A 41 -7.19 -2.74 -9.44
CA ARG A 41 -6.85 -3.77 -10.44
C ARG A 41 -8.10 -4.43 -11.02
N VAL A 42 -9.02 -4.81 -10.15
CA VAL A 42 -10.29 -5.43 -10.56
C VAL A 42 -11.19 -4.42 -11.26
N GLN A 43 -11.39 -3.24 -10.65
CA GLN A 43 -12.31 -2.23 -11.16
C GLN A 43 -11.89 -1.72 -12.54
N ASN A 44 -10.60 -1.50 -12.76
CA ASN A 44 -10.07 -0.91 -14.00
C ASN A 44 -9.52 -1.94 -14.98
N GLY A 45 -9.44 -3.23 -14.60
CA GLY A 45 -8.76 -4.23 -15.42
C GLY A 45 -7.29 -3.87 -15.65
N ASP A 46 -6.63 -3.29 -14.66
CA ASP A 46 -5.28 -2.71 -14.78
C ASP A 46 -4.35 -3.34 -13.74
N PRO A 47 -3.35 -4.13 -14.17
CA PRO A 47 -2.43 -4.79 -13.24
C PRO A 47 -1.54 -3.82 -12.46
N MET A 48 -1.40 -2.59 -12.94
CA MET A 48 -0.56 -1.56 -12.29
C MET A 48 -1.30 -0.77 -11.21
N ALA A 49 -2.64 -0.86 -11.15
CA ALA A 49 -3.47 -0.01 -10.30
C ALA A 49 -3.48 -0.48 -8.84
N HIS A 50 -2.31 -0.62 -8.24
CA HIS A 50 -2.13 -0.85 -6.81
C HIS A 50 -2.51 0.41 -6.03
N ALA A 51 -2.83 0.26 -4.75
CA ALA A 51 -3.27 1.38 -3.91
C ALA A 51 -2.24 2.50 -3.85
N GLU A 52 -0.98 2.16 -3.68
CA GLU A 52 0.11 3.13 -3.59
C GLU A 52 0.33 3.84 -4.93
N ILE A 53 0.23 3.12 -6.05
CA ILE A 53 0.33 3.70 -7.38
C ILE A 53 -0.86 4.64 -7.64
N ASP A 54 -2.07 4.23 -7.31
CA ASP A 54 -3.26 5.08 -7.42
C ASP A 54 -3.11 6.35 -6.58
N CYS A 55 -2.61 6.20 -5.36
CA CYS A 55 -2.33 7.32 -4.45
C CYS A 55 -1.34 8.31 -5.06
N LEU A 56 -0.20 7.83 -5.54
CA LEU A 56 0.85 8.67 -6.14
C LEU A 56 0.36 9.34 -7.42
N THR A 57 -0.42 8.62 -8.24
CA THR A 57 -1.04 9.16 -9.46
C THR A 57 -2.00 10.30 -9.12
N ASN A 58 -2.83 10.11 -8.09
CA ASN A 58 -3.80 11.13 -7.67
C ASN A 58 -3.14 12.34 -7.01
N ALA A 59 -2.02 12.15 -6.30
CA ALA A 59 -1.22 13.26 -5.76
C ALA A 59 -0.65 14.12 -6.90
N GLY A 60 -0.38 13.50 -8.03
CA GLY A 60 0.20 14.17 -9.19
C GLY A 60 1.70 14.40 -9.03
N ARG A 61 2.27 15.06 -10.02
CA ARG A 61 3.71 15.33 -10.07
C ARG A 61 4.14 16.28 -8.95
N GLN A 62 5.09 15.82 -8.13
CA GLN A 62 5.69 16.63 -7.08
C GLN A 62 7.11 17.03 -7.46
N LYS A 63 7.56 18.22 -7.06
CA LYS A 63 8.95 18.65 -7.27
C LYS A 63 9.92 17.84 -6.41
N THR A 64 9.47 17.41 -5.23
CA THR A 64 10.22 16.56 -4.32
C THR A 64 9.25 15.70 -3.51
N TYR A 65 9.71 14.52 -3.10
CA TYR A 65 9.01 13.66 -2.14
C TYR A 65 9.76 13.57 -0.82
N ALA A 66 10.86 14.33 -0.65
CA ALA A 66 11.74 14.26 0.51
C ALA A 66 11.06 14.63 1.84
N ASP A 67 9.94 15.32 1.77
CA ASP A 67 9.16 15.78 2.93
C ASP A 67 7.81 15.05 3.06
N THR A 68 7.70 13.87 2.44
CA THR A 68 6.44 13.11 2.43
C THR A 68 6.51 11.86 3.31
N VAL A 69 5.33 11.35 3.68
CA VAL A 69 5.14 10.05 4.33
C VAL A 69 4.08 9.31 3.53
N LEU A 70 4.40 8.09 3.11
CA LEU A 70 3.45 7.23 2.41
C LEU A 70 2.85 6.23 3.40
N TYR A 71 1.52 6.22 3.50
CA TYR A 71 0.77 5.24 4.27
C TYR A 71 0.18 4.19 3.33
N SER A 72 0.20 2.93 3.74
CA SER A 72 -0.51 1.86 3.06
C SER A 72 -1.09 0.90 4.10
N THR A 73 -2.29 0.39 3.87
CA THR A 73 -2.91 -0.55 4.80
C THR A 73 -2.23 -1.92 4.83
N LEU A 74 -1.51 -2.26 3.74
CA LEU A 74 -0.78 -3.52 3.61
C LEU A 74 0.66 -3.23 3.21
N MET A 75 1.60 -4.08 3.63
CA MET A 75 3.01 -3.95 3.24
C MET A 75 3.13 -3.85 1.71
N PRO A 76 3.85 -2.86 1.17
CA PRO A 76 4.02 -2.70 -0.28
C PRO A 76 4.70 -3.89 -0.93
N CYS A 77 4.24 -4.24 -2.14
CA CYS A 77 4.89 -5.22 -3.00
C CYS A 77 6.15 -4.62 -3.65
N TYR A 78 6.83 -5.40 -4.51
CA TYR A 78 8.02 -4.93 -5.22
C TYR A 78 7.76 -3.69 -6.08
N LEU A 79 6.62 -3.64 -6.78
CA LEU A 79 6.25 -2.52 -7.62
C LEU A 79 6.13 -1.22 -6.81
N CYS A 80 5.34 -1.26 -5.75
CA CYS A 80 5.08 -0.07 -4.92
C CYS A 80 6.30 0.34 -4.10
N THR A 81 7.07 -0.62 -3.63
CA THR A 81 8.37 -0.36 -2.99
C THR A 81 9.33 0.32 -3.96
N GLY A 82 9.39 -0.17 -5.20
CA GLY A 82 10.20 0.46 -6.25
C GLY A 82 9.81 1.91 -6.49
N ALA A 83 8.51 2.19 -6.52
CA ALA A 83 8.02 3.56 -6.67
C ALA A 83 8.45 4.46 -5.52
N ALA A 84 8.29 3.99 -4.27
CA ALA A 84 8.69 4.76 -3.08
C ALA A 84 10.20 5.07 -3.08
N VAL A 85 11.03 4.08 -3.40
CA VAL A 85 12.49 4.24 -3.49
C VAL A 85 12.84 5.18 -4.64
N GLN A 86 12.24 4.97 -5.82
CA GLN A 86 12.54 5.74 -7.03
C GLN A 86 12.28 7.22 -6.83
N PHE A 87 11.17 7.59 -6.18
CA PHE A 87 10.80 8.99 -5.99
C PHE A 87 11.41 9.62 -4.73
N GLY A 88 12.06 8.83 -3.90
CA GLY A 88 12.73 9.35 -2.69
C GLY A 88 11.79 9.63 -1.54
N VAL A 89 10.72 8.83 -1.39
CA VAL A 89 9.86 8.89 -0.21
C VAL A 89 10.65 8.41 1.00
N PRO A 90 10.86 9.25 2.03
CA PRO A 90 11.79 8.89 3.12
C PRO A 90 11.16 8.01 4.21
N LYS A 91 9.84 7.95 4.27
CA LYS A 91 9.13 7.24 5.34
C LYS A 91 7.89 6.56 4.81
N VAL A 92 7.73 5.29 5.16
CA VAL A 92 6.56 4.48 4.81
C VAL A 92 5.99 3.88 6.09
N ILE A 93 4.71 4.08 6.31
CA ILE A 93 3.97 3.54 7.47
C ILE A 93 2.92 2.58 6.94
N VAL A 94 2.95 1.33 7.40
CA VAL A 94 2.03 0.31 6.92
C VAL A 94 1.10 -0.17 8.04
N GLY A 95 -0.12 -0.51 7.65
CA GLY A 95 -1.10 -1.06 8.57
C GLY A 95 -0.70 -2.44 9.08
N GLU A 96 -0.23 -3.31 8.17
CA GLU A 96 0.17 -4.66 8.57
C GLU A 96 1.05 -5.35 7.52
N SER A 97 1.73 -6.40 7.94
CA SER A 97 2.53 -7.29 7.09
C SER A 97 2.29 -8.77 7.40
N VAL A 98 1.27 -9.07 8.20
CA VAL A 98 0.94 -10.44 8.59
C VAL A 98 0.42 -11.23 7.39
N ASN A 99 -0.49 -10.64 6.62
CA ASN A 99 -1.07 -11.28 5.44
C ASN A 99 -0.14 -11.22 4.23
N PHE A 100 0.76 -10.24 4.18
CA PHE A 100 1.73 -10.11 3.10
C PHE A 100 3.03 -9.47 3.64
N PRO A 101 4.10 -10.26 3.78
CA PRO A 101 5.35 -9.76 4.37
C PRO A 101 6.24 -8.98 3.39
N GLY A 102 5.81 -8.76 2.15
CA GLY A 102 6.54 -7.94 1.19
C GLY A 102 7.16 -8.72 0.03
N GLY A 103 6.63 -9.89 -0.29
CA GLY A 103 7.04 -10.68 -1.45
C GLY A 103 7.68 -12.01 -1.10
N GLU A 104 8.12 -12.72 -2.14
CA GLU A 104 8.72 -14.05 -2.03
C GLU A 104 10.12 -13.99 -1.43
N ALA A 105 10.44 -14.94 -0.56
CA ALA A 105 11.74 -14.99 0.10
C ALA A 105 12.91 -15.09 -0.89
N ARG A 106 12.72 -15.77 -2.02
CA ARG A 106 13.76 -15.96 -3.05
C ARG A 106 14.21 -14.66 -3.73
N TRP A 107 13.33 -13.64 -3.75
CA TRP A 107 13.64 -12.35 -4.36
C TRP A 107 14.06 -11.30 -3.34
N GLY A 108 14.05 -11.67 -2.05
CA GLY A 108 14.16 -10.72 -0.95
C GLY A 108 12.81 -10.04 -0.69
N LYS A 109 12.59 -9.61 0.53
CA LYS A 109 11.35 -8.95 0.91
C LYS A 109 11.47 -7.44 0.80
N SER A 110 10.39 -6.77 0.44
CA SER A 110 10.35 -5.32 0.27
C SER A 110 10.81 -4.52 1.51
N PRO A 111 10.54 -4.95 2.77
CA PRO A 111 11.04 -4.23 3.94
C PRO A 111 12.57 -4.07 3.96
N ALA A 112 13.31 -5.13 3.64
CA ALA A 112 14.78 -5.07 3.61
C ALA A 112 15.26 -4.11 2.53
N PHE A 113 14.64 -4.14 1.34
CA PHE A 113 15.00 -3.25 0.24
C PHE A 113 14.70 -1.79 0.58
N MET A 114 13.55 -1.49 1.18
CA MET A 114 13.23 -0.13 1.63
C MET A 114 14.24 0.39 2.63
N ARG A 115 14.56 -0.40 3.66
CA ARG A 115 15.51 -0.01 4.70
C ARG A 115 16.93 0.16 4.16
N ALA A 116 17.36 -0.71 3.25
CA ALA A 116 18.67 -0.60 2.60
C ALA A 116 18.80 0.67 1.76
N ASN A 117 17.69 1.25 1.30
CA ASN A 117 17.63 2.48 0.53
C ASN A 117 17.23 3.69 1.38
N GLY A 118 17.36 3.61 2.69
CA GLY A 118 17.21 4.74 3.60
C GLY A 118 15.75 5.08 3.97
N ILE A 119 14.78 4.23 3.64
CA ILE A 119 13.40 4.46 4.04
C ILE A 119 13.19 4.01 5.49
N GLU A 120 12.65 4.91 6.31
CA GLU A 120 12.13 4.55 7.63
C GLU A 120 10.80 3.83 7.45
N LEU A 121 10.77 2.55 7.78
CA LEU A 121 9.58 1.71 7.63
C LEU A 121 9.00 1.37 9.00
N ILE A 122 7.73 1.69 9.20
CA ILE A 122 7.00 1.41 10.44
C ILE A 122 5.81 0.51 10.12
N ASP A 123 5.74 -0.65 10.77
CA ASP A 123 4.61 -1.58 10.68
C ASP A 123 3.78 -1.43 11.96
N LEU A 124 2.56 -0.93 11.82
CA LEU A 124 1.69 -0.66 12.96
C LEU A 124 0.98 -1.91 13.48
N ARG A 125 0.99 -3.00 12.71
CA ARG A 125 0.30 -4.26 13.05
C ARG A 125 -1.14 -4.02 13.50
N ASP A 126 -1.82 -3.20 12.73
CA ASP A 126 -3.18 -2.75 13.06
C ASP A 126 -4.19 -3.90 12.90
N PRO A 127 -4.98 -4.20 13.96
CA PRO A 127 -5.93 -5.32 13.91
C PRO A 127 -7.00 -5.18 12.85
N GLU A 128 -7.48 -3.98 12.59
CA GLU A 128 -8.52 -3.74 11.58
C GLU A 128 -7.98 -4.03 10.17
N CYS A 129 -6.76 -3.59 9.88
CA CYS A 129 -6.10 -3.89 8.60
C CYS A 129 -5.90 -5.39 8.43
N ILE A 130 -5.41 -6.07 9.47
CA ILE A 130 -5.16 -7.52 9.45
C ILE A 130 -6.47 -8.29 9.18
N GLU A 131 -7.52 -7.99 9.92
CA GLU A 131 -8.81 -8.65 9.80
C GLU A 131 -9.45 -8.43 8.43
N MET A 132 -9.45 -7.19 7.95
CA MET A 132 -10.03 -6.82 6.67
C MET A 132 -9.38 -7.59 5.52
N MET A 133 -8.06 -7.67 5.52
CA MET A 133 -7.32 -8.36 4.46
C MET A 133 -7.46 -9.87 4.58
N ARG A 134 -7.39 -10.41 5.80
CA ARG A 134 -7.58 -11.84 6.04
C ARG A 134 -8.94 -12.32 5.53
N ASP A 135 -10.01 -11.59 5.85
CA ASP A 135 -11.37 -11.90 5.41
C ASP A 135 -11.47 -11.91 3.89
N PHE A 136 -10.88 -10.91 3.24
CA PHE A 136 -10.86 -10.83 1.78
C PHE A 136 -10.14 -12.04 1.14
N ILE A 137 -8.96 -12.39 1.65
CA ILE A 137 -8.16 -13.50 1.13
C ILE A 137 -8.92 -14.82 1.25
N GLU A 138 -9.58 -15.06 2.38
CA GLU A 138 -10.37 -16.27 2.59
C GLU A 138 -11.52 -16.38 1.60
N LYS A 139 -12.18 -15.26 1.30
CA LYS A 139 -13.34 -15.22 0.40
C LYS A 139 -12.96 -15.15 -1.08
N ASN A 140 -11.77 -14.61 -1.39
CA ASN A 140 -11.35 -14.32 -2.76
C ASN A 140 -9.89 -14.73 -3.01
N PRO A 141 -9.53 -16.00 -2.78
CA PRO A 141 -8.11 -16.42 -2.89
C PRO A 141 -7.54 -16.24 -4.30
N LYS A 142 -8.35 -16.38 -5.35
CA LYS A 142 -7.86 -16.23 -6.72
C LYS A 142 -7.51 -14.77 -7.06
N LEU A 143 -8.35 -13.82 -6.63
CA LEU A 143 -8.06 -12.40 -6.82
C LEU A 143 -6.82 -11.98 -6.06
N TRP A 144 -6.64 -12.51 -4.85
CA TRP A 144 -5.44 -12.26 -4.07
C TRP A 144 -4.19 -12.81 -4.75
N ASN A 145 -4.22 -14.06 -5.19
CA ASN A 145 -3.09 -14.68 -5.86
C ASN A 145 -2.69 -13.93 -7.13
N GLU A 146 -3.67 -13.46 -7.89
CA GLU A 146 -3.44 -12.65 -9.09
C GLU A 146 -2.70 -11.34 -8.74
N ASP A 147 -3.10 -10.69 -7.64
CA ASP A 147 -2.48 -9.43 -7.21
C ASP A 147 -1.00 -9.60 -6.85
N ILE A 148 -0.65 -10.70 -6.21
CA ILE A 148 0.72 -10.96 -5.77
C ILE A 148 1.53 -11.83 -6.75
N GLY A 149 0.96 -12.14 -7.91
CA GLY A 149 1.67 -12.85 -8.99
C GLY A 149 1.95 -14.31 -8.69
N VAL A 150 1.06 -15.01 -7.97
CA VAL A 150 1.15 -16.45 -7.73
C VAL A 150 -0.05 -17.18 -8.31
N ASP A 151 0.13 -18.47 -8.64
CA ASP A 151 -0.92 -19.29 -9.24
C ASP A 151 -1.90 -19.86 -8.23
#